data_af92c0ec647ba54bc75297699c60b7e7
#
_entry.id   af92c0ec647ba54bc75297699c60b7e7
#
_cell.length_a   1.000
_cell.length_b   1.000
_cell.length_c   1.000
_cell.angle_alpha   90.00
_cell.angle_beta   90.00
_cell.angle_gamma   90.00
#
_symmetry.space_group_name_H-M   'P 1'
#
loop_
_entity.id
_entity.type
_entity.pdbx_description
1 polymer ?
#
loop_
_entity_poly.entity_id
_entity_poly.type
_entity_poly.pdbx_seq_one_letter_code
_entity_poly.pdbx_strand_id
1 'polypeptide(L)'
;MLLYIFRRLLVAVPLIFGVLTLTFFIIRLAPGDPAAFFIQPGISPNVAEQIREQYGLNDPVYIQYFKWLANIFQGDFGRSFSRAQQPVVEVIAQALPITVTIALLTLIANFVLGIAIGVISAVRQNSVLDRVLTVTALFFYSMPEFWFALMMIIIFALKLQIFPASGLNEVGAEFLGPVGFVLDRIWHLVLPVTVLSINGAAGIARYVRGSMLEVIRQDYIRTARAKGLPEKVVVLKHALRNALLPVITLIGGSLPFIFSGALFIEVI
;
A
#
# COMPACT_ATOMS: atom_id res chain seq x y z
N MET A 1 28.06 4.12 9.27
CA MET A 1 26.61 4.07 9.52
C MET A 1 26.04 5.44 9.89
N LEU A 2 26.48 6.08 10.97
CA LEU A 2 26.01 7.41 11.41
C LEU A 2 26.11 8.49 10.33
N LEU A 3 27.25 8.60 9.65
CA LEU A 3 27.44 9.58 8.56
C LEU A 3 26.47 9.35 7.38
N TYR A 4 26.14 8.10 7.08
CA TYR A 4 25.16 7.77 6.04
C TYR A 4 23.74 8.21 6.45
N ILE A 5 23.35 7.94 7.71
CA ILE A 5 22.04 8.36 8.26
C ILE A 5 21.95 9.88 8.25
N PHE A 6 23.01 10.57 8.70
CA PHE A 6 23.04 12.02 8.72
C PHE A 6 22.91 12.64 7.32
N ARG A 7 23.64 12.11 6.32
CA ARG A 7 23.50 12.55 4.93
C ARG A 7 22.09 12.33 4.39
N ARG A 8 21.47 11.21 4.72
CA ARG A 8 20.08 10.94 4.31
C ARG A 8 19.08 11.90 4.94
N LEU A 9 19.25 12.20 6.23
CA LEU A 9 18.40 13.18 6.91
C LEU A 9 18.58 14.58 6.30
N LEU A 10 19.81 14.99 6.00
CA LEU A 10 20.06 16.26 5.33
C LEU A 10 19.39 16.38 3.97
N VAL A 11 19.30 15.29 3.20
CA VAL A 11 18.58 15.29 1.91
C VAL A 11 17.07 15.21 2.11
N ALA A 12 16.60 14.53 3.15
CA ALA A 12 15.18 14.39 3.43
C ALA A 12 14.52 15.72 3.82
N VAL A 13 15.21 16.59 4.57
CA VAL A 13 14.68 17.90 4.99
C VAL A 13 14.26 18.77 3.80
N PRO A 14 15.13 19.11 2.83
CA PRO A 14 14.71 19.91 1.68
C PRO A 14 13.68 19.22 0.81
N LEU A 15 13.68 17.88 0.74
CA LEU A 15 12.67 17.11 0.02
C LEU A 15 11.29 17.28 0.67
N ILE A 16 11.19 17.12 2.00
CA ILE A 16 9.94 17.30 2.75
C ILE A 16 9.44 18.73 2.56
N PHE A 17 10.30 19.74 2.69
CA PHE A 17 9.95 21.13 2.45
C PHE A 17 9.43 21.34 1.01
N GLY A 18 10.10 20.76 0.02
CA GLY A 18 9.67 20.84 -1.37
C GLY A 18 8.28 20.22 -1.59
N VAL A 19 8.03 19.05 -1.02
CA VAL A 19 6.72 18.39 -1.09
C VAL A 19 5.64 19.22 -0.41
N LEU A 20 5.89 19.70 0.81
CA LEU A 20 4.94 20.55 1.53
C LEU A 20 4.61 21.82 0.75
N THR A 21 5.63 22.48 0.22
CA THR A 21 5.46 23.70 -0.59
C THR A 21 4.63 23.43 -1.85
N LEU A 22 4.98 22.40 -2.60
CA LEU A 22 4.23 22.02 -3.80
C LEU A 22 2.78 21.66 -3.46
N THR A 23 2.55 20.89 -2.41
CA THR A 23 1.20 20.53 -1.97
C THR A 23 0.37 21.76 -1.62
N PHE A 24 0.93 22.72 -0.88
CA PHE A 24 0.25 23.98 -0.55
C PHE A 24 -0.17 24.74 -1.81
N PHE A 25 0.76 24.95 -2.74
CA PHE A 25 0.47 25.71 -3.95
C PHE A 25 -0.49 24.97 -4.90
N ILE A 26 -0.38 23.65 -5.03
CA ILE A 26 -1.31 22.84 -5.86
C ILE A 26 -2.73 22.97 -5.33
N ILE A 27 -2.93 22.87 -4.01
CA ILE A 27 -4.25 23.02 -3.39
C ILE A 27 -4.79 24.45 -3.59
N ARG A 28 -3.92 25.46 -3.52
CA ARG A 28 -4.31 26.86 -3.70
C ARG A 28 -4.58 27.25 -5.15
N LEU A 29 -3.94 26.60 -6.10
CA LEU A 29 -4.17 26.83 -7.53
C LEU A 29 -5.39 26.05 -8.05
N ALA A 30 -5.89 25.08 -7.28
CA ALA A 30 -7.13 24.39 -7.63
C ALA A 30 -8.29 25.38 -7.73
N PRO A 31 -9.09 25.33 -8.80
CA PRO A 31 -10.23 26.22 -8.97
C PRO A 31 -11.27 25.96 -7.86
N GLY A 32 -11.65 27.00 -7.14
CA GLY A 32 -12.61 26.95 -6.05
C GLY A 32 -12.21 27.86 -4.89
N ASP A 33 -13.19 28.29 -4.12
CA ASP A 33 -12.95 29.03 -2.87
C ASP A 33 -12.80 28.03 -1.73
N PRO A 34 -11.65 27.95 -1.04
CA PRO A 34 -11.49 27.07 0.12
C PRO A 34 -12.53 27.33 1.21
N ALA A 35 -13.06 28.56 1.31
CA ALA A 35 -14.13 28.88 2.21
C ALA A 35 -15.45 28.15 1.88
N ALA A 36 -15.67 27.77 0.62
CA ALA A 36 -16.88 27.06 0.20
C ALA A 36 -17.09 25.71 0.93
N PHE A 37 -16.01 25.07 1.41
CA PHE A 37 -16.12 23.86 2.24
C PHE A 37 -16.66 24.12 3.64
N PHE A 38 -16.59 25.37 4.13
CA PHE A 38 -17.08 25.78 5.44
C PHE A 38 -18.44 26.48 5.35
N ILE A 39 -18.80 26.99 4.17
CA ILE A 39 -19.99 27.77 3.93
C ILE A 39 -21.09 26.86 3.39
N GLN A 40 -22.08 26.55 4.22
CA GLN A 40 -23.26 25.81 3.77
C GLN A 40 -24.17 26.74 2.91
N PRO A 41 -24.91 26.18 1.93
CA PRO A 41 -25.90 26.96 1.20
C PRO A 41 -26.89 27.61 2.16
N GLY A 42 -27.03 28.95 2.08
CA GLY A 42 -27.94 29.73 2.93
C GLY A 42 -27.29 30.47 4.11
N ILE A 43 -25.99 30.34 4.31
CA ILE A 43 -25.26 31.13 5.32
C ILE A 43 -25.23 32.62 4.86
N SER A 44 -25.43 33.53 5.82
CA SER A 44 -25.36 34.96 5.54
C SER A 44 -23.96 35.41 5.11
N PRO A 45 -23.81 36.42 4.22
CA PRO A 45 -22.51 36.89 3.79
C PRO A 45 -21.57 37.32 4.92
N ASN A 46 -22.13 37.87 6.00
CA ASN A 46 -21.33 38.27 7.18
C ASN A 46 -20.70 37.08 7.91
N VAL A 47 -21.42 35.96 8.03
CA VAL A 47 -20.88 34.72 8.66
C VAL A 47 -19.83 34.08 7.76
N ALA A 48 -20.05 34.13 6.44
CA ALA A 48 -19.06 33.66 5.48
C ALA A 48 -17.75 34.45 5.57
N GLU A 49 -17.83 35.78 5.73
CA GLU A 49 -16.65 36.63 5.89
C GLU A 49 -15.93 36.39 7.23
N GLN A 50 -16.67 36.21 8.34
CA GLN A 50 -16.07 35.80 9.62
C GLN A 50 -15.33 34.46 9.53
N ILE A 51 -15.85 33.51 8.80
CA ILE A 51 -15.18 32.23 8.53
C ILE A 51 -13.86 32.47 7.78
N ARG A 52 -13.87 33.29 6.72
CA ARG A 52 -12.65 33.61 5.97
C ARG A 52 -11.59 34.29 6.85
N GLU A 53 -11.99 35.25 7.68
CA GLU A 53 -11.08 35.90 8.63
C GLU A 53 -10.53 34.92 9.66
N GLN A 54 -11.39 34.09 10.25
CA GLN A 54 -11.00 33.10 11.26
C GLN A 54 -9.95 32.10 10.74
N TYR A 55 -10.08 31.67 9.48
CA TYR A 55 -9.15 30.75 8.84
C TYR A 55 -8.00 31.47 8.11
N GLY A 56 -7.93 32.81 8.19
CA GLY A 56 -6.89 33.61 7.56
C GLY A 56 -6.89 33.49 6.02
N LEU A 57 -8.05 33.23 5.41
CA LEU A 57 -8.18 33.05 3.97
C LEU A 57 -8.06 34.36 3.20
N ASN A 58 -8.24 35.48 3.91
CA ASN A 58 -8.08 36.84 3.37
C ASN A 58 -6.63 37.35 3.42
N ASP A 59 -5.74 36.62 4.13
CA ASP A 59 -4.33 36.99 4.17
C ASP A 59 -3.66 36.79 2.81
N PRO A 60 -2.60 37.53 2.47
CA PRO A 60 -1.76 37.21 1.32
C PRO A 60 -1.26 35.78 1.34
N VAL A 61 -1.16 35.14 0.17
CA VAL A 61 -0.85 33.70 0.03
C VAL A 61 0.46 33.31 0.76
N TYR A 62 1.47 34.18 0.75
CA TYR A 62 2.72 33.91 1.45
C TYR A 62 2.56 33.89 2.97
N ILE A 63 1.68 34.73 3.54
CA ILE A 63 1.38 34.71 4.99
C ILE A 63 0.64 33.43 5.34
N GLN A 64 -0.34 33.02 4.52
CA GLN A 64 -1.04 31.76 4.71
C GLN A 64 -0.09 30.55 4.66
N TYR A 65 0.88 30.57 3.73
CA TYR A 65 1.90 29.52 3.62
C TYR A 65 2.75 29.39 4.89
N PHE A 66 3.27 30.49 5.41
CA PHE A 66 4.09 30.44 6.61
C PHE A 66 3.29 30.07 7.88
N LYS A 67 2.05 30.53 8.00
CA LYS A 67 1.15 30.13 9.08
C LYS A 67 0.85 28.63 9.01
N TRP A 68 0.49 28.13 7.84
CA TRP A 68 0.23 26.72 7.62
C TRP A 68 1.45 25.86 7.91
N LEU A 69 2.62 26.27 7.46
CA LEU A 69 3.86 25.56 7.70
C LEU A 69 4.21 25.53 9.21
N ALA A 70 4.02 26.65 9.91
CA ALA A 70 4.24 26.72 11.35
C ALA A 70 3.30 25.77 12.13
N ASN A 71 2.03 25.70 11.72
CA ASN A 71 1.06 24.76 12.32
C ASN A 71 1.48 23.30 12.11
N ILE A 72 1.93 22.93 10.92
CA ILE A 72 2.44 21.58 10.64
C ILE A 72 3.61 21.22 11.59
N PHE A 73 4.55 22.14 11.81
CA PHE A 73 5.66 21.90 12.73
C PHE A 73 5.24 21.79 14.20
N GLN A 74 4.08 22.32 14.56
CA GLN A 74 3.48 22.17 15.88
C GLN A 74 2.61 20.91 16.01
N GLY A 75 2.50 20.12 14.91
CA GLY A 75 1.64 18.92 14.86
C GLY A 75 0.17 19.23 14.60
N ASP A 76 -0.18 20.48 14.29
CA ASP A 76 -1.52 20.86 13.89
C ASP A 76 -1.65 20.77 12.36
N PHE A 77 -2.31 19.71 11.90
CA PHE A 77 -2.62 19.47 10.47
C PHE A 77 -3.97 20.06 10.05
N GLY A 78 -4.60 20.85 10.94
CA GLY A 78 -5.88 21.45 10.69
C GLY A 78 -7.06 20.49 10.83
N ARG A 79 -8.20 20.88 10.22
CA ARG A 79 -9.45 20.13 10.30
C ARG A 79 -9.85 19.60 8.93
N SER A 80 -10.45 18.41 8.91
CA SER A 80 -10.88 17.74 7.69
C SER A 80 -12.13 18.39 7.11
N PHE A 81 -12.10 18.74 5.83
CA PHE A 81 -13.26 19.26 5.10
C PHE A 81 -14.32 18.18 4.84
N SER A 82 -13.92 16.92 4.71
CA SER A 82 -14.81 15.82 4.34
C SER A 82 -15.38 15.05 5.54
N ARG A 83 -14.81 15.24 6.75
CA ARG A 83 -15.21 14.51 7.96
C ARG A 83 -15.68 15.44 9.08
N ALA A 84 -16.76 16.16 8.83
CA ALA A 84 -17.45 16.99 9.85
C ALA A 84 -16.50 17.84 10.72
N GLN A 85 -15.46 18.44 10.13
CA GLN A 85 -14.49 19.29 10.82
C GLN A 85 -13.67 18.58 11.93
N GLN A 86 -13.54 17.24 11.88
CA GLN A 86 -12.67 16.51 12.79
C GLN A 86 -11.20 16.92 12.60
N PRO A 87 -10.39 16.94 13.65
CA PRO A 87 -8.95 17.16 13.52
C PRO A 87 -8.32 16.12 12.59
N VAL A 88 -7.48 16.57 11.64
CA VAL A 88 -6.86 15.67 10.64
C VAL A 88 -6.01 14.59 11.31
N VAL A 89 -5.37 14.92 12.45
CA VAL A 89 -4.58 13.94 13.24
C VAL A 89 -5.45 12.77 13.71
N GLU A 90 -6.66 13.04 14.18
CA GLU A 90 -7.58 11.99 14.64
C GLU A 90 -8.07 11.12 13.46
N VAL A 91 -8.38 11.74 12.34
CA VAL A 91 -8.78 11.01 11.11
C VAL A 91 -7.66 10.07 10.66
N ILE A 92 -6.42 10.56 10.65
CA ILE A 92 -5.25 9.73 10.31
C ILE A 92 -5.05 8.62 11.35
N ALA A 93 -5.12 8.94 12.64
CA ALA A 93 -4.92 7.97 13.72
C ALA A 93 -5.96 6.83 13.69
N GLN A 94 -7.18 7.10 13.23
CA GLN A 94 -8.23 6.09 13.05
C GLN A 94 -8.02 5.23 11.81
N ALA A 95 -7.59 5.83 10.69
CA ALA A 95 -7.41 5.13 9.42
C ALA A 95 -6.07 4.37 9.33
N LEU A 96 -4.99 4.94 9.85
CA LEU A 96 -3.63 4.40 9.71
C LEU A 96 -3.47 2.95 10.19
N PRO A 97 -4.01 2.50 11.34
CA PRO A 97 -3.89 1.11 11.78
C PRO A 97 -4.49 0.11 10.79
N ILE A 98 -5.58 0.49 10.13
CA ILE A 98 -6.28 -0.33 9.14
C ILE A 98 -5.43 -0.44 7.88
N THR A 99 -5.02 0.70 7.32
CA THR A 99 -4.13 0.79 6.17
C THR A 99 -2.85 -0.02 6.37
N VAL A 100 -2.19 0.14 7.52
CA VAL A 100 -0.96 -0.61 7.86
C VAL A 100 -1.24 -2.11 7.95
N THR A 101 -2.36 -2.52 8.53
CA THR A 101 -2.72 -3.94 8.64
C THR A 101 -2.92 -4.57 7.26
N ILE A 102 -3.72 -3.95 6.40
CA ILE A 102 -3.96 -4.43 5.03
C ILE A 102 -2.65 -4.46 4.26
N ALA A 103 -1.87 -3.40 4.32
CA ALA A 103 -0.61 -3.29 3.59
C ALA A 103 0.44 -4.33 4.04
N LEU A 104 0.57 -4.58 5.35
CA LEU A 104 1.48 -5.61 5.87
C LEU A 104 1.07 -7.02 5.46
N LEU A 105 -0.22 -7.35 5.59
CA LEU A 105 -0.74 -8.65 5.16
C LEU A 105 -0.54 -8.86 3.66
N THR A 106 -0.85 -7.83 2.88
CA THR A 106 -0.62 -7.83 1.43
C THR A 106 0.85 -7.99 1.08
N LEU A 107 1.74 -7.27 1.75
CA LEU A 107 3.18 -7.36 1.52
C LEU A 107 3.70 -8.78 1.78
N ILE A 108 3.31 -9.37 2.91
CA ILE A 108 3.68 -10.74 3.26
C ILE A 108 3.15 -11.72 2.20
N ALA A 109 1.87 -11.62 1.84
CA ALA A 109 1.26 -12.50 0.85
C ALA A 109 1.91 -12.33 -0.54
N ASN A 110 2.20 -11.11 -0.98
CA ASN A 110 2.92 -10.81 -2.21
C ASN A 110 4.26 -11.55 -2.30
N PHE A 111 5.07 -11.44 -1.26
CA PHE A 111 6.39 -12.06 -1.27
C PHE A 111 6.32 -13.57 -1.13
N VAL A 112 5.45 -14.09 -0.27
CA VAL A 112 5.27 -15.54 -0.09
C VAL A 112 4.80 -16.19 -1.39
N LEU A 113 3.71 -15.67 -1.99
CA LEU A 113 3.16 -16.19 -3.24
C LEU A 113 4.11 -15.98 -4.41
N GLY A 114 4.66 -14.78 -4.54
CA GLY A 114 5.57 -14.44 -5.63
C GLY A 114 6.86 -15.26 -5.61
N ILE A 115 7.47 -15.48 -4.44
CA ILE A 115 8.65 -16.35 -4.29
C ILE A 115 8.28 -17.79 -4.62
N ALA A 116 7.17 -18.32 -4.09
CA ALA A 116 6.77 -19.69 -4.34
C ALA A 116 6.52 -19.94 -5.83
N ILE A 117 5.73 -19.08 -6.49
CA ILE A 117 5.42 -19.17 -7.91
C ILE A 117 6.70 -19.03 -8.74
N GLY A 118 7.55 -18.05 -8.45
CA GLY A 118 8.80 -17.80 -9.18
C GLY A 118 9.78 -18.95 -9.09
N VAL A 119 9.96 -19.56 -7.90
CA VAL A 119 10.80 -20.74 -7.69
C VAL A 119 10.27 -21.94 -8.44
N ILE A 120 8.97 -22.26 -8.30
CA ILE A 120 8.35 -23.41 -9.00
C ILE A 120 8.49 -23.26 -10.51
N SER A 121 8.23 -22.08 -11.03
CA SER A 121 8.35 -21.75 -12.45
C SER A 121 9.78 -21.89 -12.96
N ALA A 122 10.79 -21.42 -12.18
CA ALA A 122 12.19 -21.53 -12.56
C ALA A 122 12.70 -22.97 -12.53
N VAL A 123 12.36 -23.75 -11.51
CA VAL A 123 12.81 -25.15 -11.36
C VAL A 123 12.18 -26.03 -12.46
N ARG A 124 10.96 -25.73 -12.88
CA ARG A 124 10.27 -26.46 -13.95
C ARG A 124 10.28 -25.67 -15.27
N GLN A 125 11.39 -25.00 -15.57
CA GLN A 125 11.55 -24.20 -16.77
C GLN A 125 11.08 -24.94 -18.04
N ASN A 126 10.33 -24.24 -18.92
CA ASN A 126 9.78 -24.73 -20.18
C ASN A 126 8.71 -25.84 -20.06
N SER A 127 8.33 -26.26 -18.84
CA SER A 127 7.21 -27.18 -18.63
C SER A 127 5.86 -26.51 -18.87
N VAL A 128 4.79 -27.31 -18.98
CA VAL A 128 3.41 -26.81 -19.05
C VAL A 128 3.09 -25.96 -17.82
N LEU A 129 3.54 -26.39 -16.63
CA LEU A 129 3.32 -25.66 -15.39
C LEU A 129 3.99 -24.27 -15.41
N ASP A 130 5.24 -24.19 -15.87
CA ASP A 130 5.94 -22.89 -16.02
C ASP A 130 5.17 -21.96 -16.96
N ARG A 131 4.70 -22.47 -18.09
CA ARG A 131 3.90 -21.69 -19.06
C ARG A 131 2.58 -21.20 -18.45
N VAL A 132 1.84 -22.09 -17.79
CA VAL A 132 0.58 -21.71 -17.12
C VAL A 132 0.82 -20.66 -16.06
N LEU A 133 1.77 -20.87 -15.15
CA LEU A 133 2.07 -19.90 -14.09
C LEU A 133 2.51 -18.56 -14.65
N THR A 134 3.33 -18.55 -15.69
CA THR A 134 3.81 -17.31 -16.32
C THR A 134 2.67 -16.56 -17.02
N VAL A 135 1.81 -17.26 -17.77
CA VAL A 135 0.67 -16.63 -18.46
C VAL A 135 -0.34 -16.11 -17.44
N THR A 136 -0.65 -16.89 -16.41
CA THR A 136 -1.57 -16.48 -15.33
C THR A 136 -1.03 -15.25 -14.58
N ALA A 137 0.27 -15.25 -14.24
CA ALA A 137 0.91 -14.10 -13.60
C ALA A 137 0.86 -12.86 -14.50
N LEU A 138 1.13 -13.00 -15.81
CA LEU A 138 1.06 -11.88 -16.75
C LEU A 138 -0.39 -11.35 -16.88
N PHE A 139 -1.37 -12.23 -16.92
CA PHE A 139 -2.79 -11.87 -16.99
C PHE A 139 -3.19 -11.01 -15.79
N PHE A 140 -2.92 -11.45 -14.55
CA PHE A 140 -3.25 -10.69 -13.36
C PHE A 140 -2.41 -9.40 -13.23
N TYR A 141 -1.15 -9.43 -13.62
CA TYR A 141 -0.30 -8.24 -13.63
C TYR A 141 -0.80 -7.13 -14.56
N SER A 142 -1.41 -7.51 -15.69
CA SER A 142 -1.93 -6.57 -16.69
C SER A 142 -3.32 -6.04 -16.36
N MET A 143 -3.99 -6.64 -15.36
CA MET A 143 -5.36 -6.28 -15.01
C MET A 143 -5.39 -5.05 -14.11
N PRO A 144 -6.22 -4.03 -14.39
CA PRO A 144 -6.39 -2.91 -13.49
C PRO A 144 -6.88 -3.38 -12.11
N GLU A 145 -6.18 -2.98 -11.05
CA GLU A 145 -6.42 -3.45 -9.70
C GLU A 145 -7.85 -3.17 -9.21
N PHE A 146 -8.37 -1.96 -9.46
CA PHE A 146 -9.74 -1.58 -9.08
C PHE A 146 -10.79 -2.45 -9.80
N TRP A 147 -10.54 -2.78 -11.08
CA TRP A 147 -11.45 -3.63 -11.84
C TRP A 147 -11.46 -5.05 -11.29
N PHE A 148 -10.28 -5.59 -10.94
CA PHE A 148 -10.18 -6.91 -10.32
C PHE A 148 -10.87 -6.93 -8.95
N ALA A 149 -10.72 -5.87 -8.14
CA ALA A 149 -11.41 -5.72 -6.87
C ALA A 149 -12.93 -5.79 -7.03
N LEU A 150 -13.48 -4.99 -7.95
CA LEU A 150 -14.91 -4.99 -8.23
C LEU A 150 -15.42 -6.35 -8.71
N MET A 151 -14.67 -7.05 -9.56
CA MET A 151 -15.03 -8.41 -10.00
C MET A 151 -15.06 -9.39 -8.83
N MET A 152 -14.07 -9.33 -7.94
CA MET A 152 -14.02 -10.17 -6.75
C MET A 152 -15.20 -9.91 -5.82
N ILE A 153 -15.58 -8.65 -5.59
CA ILE A 153 -16.77 -8.30 -4.80
C ILE A 153 -18.04 -8.82 -5.47
N ILE A 154 -18.24 -8.59 -6.77
CA ILE A 154 -19.43 -9.05 -7.49
C ILE A 154 -19.55 -10.58 -7.41
N ILE A 155 -18.47 -11.31 -7.62
CA ILE A 155 -18.49 -12.77 -7.64
C ILE A 155 -18.63 -13.34 -6.22
N PHE A 156 -17.74 -12.97 -5.31
CA PHE A 156 -17.60 -13.64 -4.02
C PHE A 156 -18.43 -13.03 -2.91
N ALA A 157 -18.73 -11.74 -2.96
CA ALA A 157 -19.56 -11.10 -1.94
C ALA A 157 -21.04 -11.05 -2.37
N LEU A 158 -21.36 -10.63 -3.61
CA LEU A 158 -22.75 -10.41 -4.01
C LEU A 158 -23.41 -11.67 -4.59
N LYS A 159 -22.71 -12.43 -5.49
CA LYS A 159 -23.30 -13.61 -6.12
C LYS A 159 -23.16 -14.87 -5.26
N LEU A 160 -21.97 -15.17 -4.78
CA LEU A 160 -21.71 -16.37 -3.98
C LEU A 160 -21.96 -16.16 -2.49
N GLN A 161 -21.99 -14.92 -2.02
CA GLN A 161 -22.20 -14.55 -0.61
C GLN A 161 -21.26 -15.28 0.37
N ILE A 162 -20.00 -15.50 -0.08
CA ILE A 162 -18.99 -16.17 0.73
C ILE A 162 -18.26 -15.16 1.62
N PHE A 163 -17.94 -13.98 1.09
CA PHE A 163 -17.20 -12.95 1.81
C PHE A 163 -18.03 -11.67 1.96
N PRO A 164 -17.77 -10.85 2.97
CA PRO A 164 -18.42 -9.55 3.12
C PRO A 164 -18.03 -8.61 1.97
N ALA A 165 -18.96 -7.73 1.59
CA ALA A 165 -18.74 -6.78 0.49
C ALA A 165 -17.98 -5.54 0.93
N SER A 166 -18.05 -5.14 2.19
CA SER A 166 -17.43 -3.93 2.74
C SER A 166 -17.33 -4.01 4.25
N GLY A 167 -16.66 -3.04 4.85
CA GLY A 167 -16.47 -2.95 6.29
C GLY A 167 -15.26 -3.73 6.80
N LEU A 168 -14.96 -3.55 8.08
CA LEU A 168 -13.86 -4.23 8.76
C LEU A 168 -14.32 -5.38 9.64
N ASN A 169 -15.55 -5.32 10.08
CA ASN A 169 -16.23 -6.31 10.88
C ASN A 169 -17.74 -6.27 10.58
N GLU A 170 -18.43 -7.37 10.83
CA GLU A 170 -19.88 -7.43 10.81
C GLU A 170 -20.47 -6.56 11.93
N VAL A 171 -21.68 -6.04 11.70
CA VAL A 171 -22.40 -5.28 12.73
C VAL A 171 -22.67 -6.18 13.93
N GLY A 172 -22.21 -5.78 15.10
CA GLY A 172 -22.35 -6.59 16.32
C GLY A 172 -21.21 -7.58 16.54
N ALA A 173 -20.14 -7.53 15.78
CA ALA A 173 -18.98 -8.41 15.96
C ALA A 173 -18.33 -8.28 17.35
N GLU A 174 -18.48 -7.13 18.01
CA GLU A 174 -18.03 -6.88 19.39
C GLU A 174 -18.67 -7.83 20.41
N PHE A 175 -19.84 -8.38 20.11
CA PHE A 175 -20.56 -9.34 20.98
C PHE A 175 -20.12 -10.80 20.76
N LEU A 176 -19.30 -11.09 19.75
CA LEU A 176 -18.80 -12.44 19.45
C LEU A 176 -17.68 -12.91 20.39
N GLY A 177 -17.27 -12.07 21.33
CA GLY A 177 -16.11 -12.30 22.16
C GLY A 177 -14.77 -12.12 21.39
N PRO A 178 -13.60 -12.17 22.06
CA PRO A 178 -12.33 -11.80 21.45
C PRO A 178 -11.95 -12.67 20.24
N VAL A 179 -12.17 -13.97 20.31
CA VAL A 179 -11.85 -14.90 19.22
C VAL A 179 -12.77 -14.70 18.02
N GLY A 180 -14.10 -14.57 18.26
CA GLY A 180 -15.07 -14.33 17.22
C GLY A 180 -14.82 -13.01 16.49
N PHE A 181 -14.51 -11.96 17.23
CA PHE A 181 -14.15 -10.65 16.66
C PHE A 181 -12.93 -10.71 15.74
N VAL A 182 -11.86 -11.43 16.15
CA VAL A 182 -10.65 -11.58 15.34
C VAL A 182 -10.93 -12.41 14.07
N LEU A 183 -11.68 -13.49 14.19
CA LEU A 183 -12.05 -14.33 13.04
C LEU A 183 -12.91 -13.56 12.03
N ASP A 184 -13.87 -12.80 12.49
CA ASP A 184 -14.71 -11.93 11.66
C ASP A 184 -13.87 -10.89 10.93
N ARG A 185 -12.93 -10.24 11.62
CA ARG A 185 -11.99 -9.30 11.01
C ARG A 185 -11.11 -9.95 9.93
N ILE A 186 -10.58 -11.14 10.21
CA ILE A 186 -9.81 -11.90 9.21
C ILE A 186 -10.66 -12.16 7.97
N TRP A 187 -11.94 -12.51 8.16
CA TRP A 187 -12.87 -12.79 7.08
C TRP A 187 -13.09 -11.56 6.16
N HIS A 188 -13.22 -10.38 6.74
CA HIS A 188 -13.33 -9.12 6.01
C HIS A 188 -12.03 -8.75 5.27
N LEU A 189 -10.87 -9.15 5.77
CA LEU A 189 -9.59 -8.88 5.15
C LEU A 189 -9.24 -9.83 3.99
N VAL A 190 -9.93 -10.96 3.82
CA VAL A 190 -9.59 -11.95 2.78
C VAL A 190 -9.67 -11.36 1.38
N LEU A 191 -10.77 -10.71 1.02
CA LEU A 191 -10.94 -10.14 -0.33
C LEU A 191 -9.92 -9.04 -0.64
N PRO A 192 -9.80 -7.97 0.16
CA PRO A 192 -8.84 -6.90 -0.13
C PRO A 192 -7.39 -7.39 -0.17
N VAL A 193 -6.98 -8.24 0.78
CA VAL A 193 -5.62 -8.79 0.78
C VAL A 193 -5.39 -9.70 -0.42
N THR A 194 -6.36 -10.50 -0.83
CA THR A 194 -6.23 -11.39 -2.01
C THR A 194 -6.08 -10.58 -3.29
N VAL A 195 -6.90 -9.55 -3.49
CA VAL A 195 -6.84 -8.69 -4.69
C VAL A 195 -5.48 -8.02 -4.80
N LEU A 196 -5.04 -7.35 -3.76
CA LEU A 196 -3.75 -6.65 -3.71
C LEU A 196 -2.57 -7.63 -3.85
N SER A 197 -2.70 -8.83 -3.25
CA SER A 197 -1.63 -9.83 -3.24
C SER A 197 -1.44 -10.50 -4.60
N ILE A 198 -2.47 -10.84 -5.32
CA ILE A 198 -2.36 -11.52 -6.61
C ILE A 198 -1.63 -10.63 -7.62
N ASN A 199 -2.01 -9.36 -7.69
CA ASN A 199 -1.39 -8.40 -8.61
C ASN A 199 0.10 -8.21 -8.29
N GLY A 200 0.44 -7.92 -7.04
CA GLY A 200 1.82 -7.74 -6.60
C GLY A 200 2.68 -9.01 -6.69
N ALA A 201 2.12 -10.16 -6.31
CA ALA A 201 2.82 -11.45 -6.39
C ALA A 201 3.21 -11.83 -7.82
N ALA A 202 2.41 -11.47 -8.82
CA ALA A 202 2.72 -11.70 -10.23
C ALA A 202 4.01 -10.98 -10.67
N GLY A 203 4.20 -9.73 -10.23
CA GLY A 203 5.44 -8.98 -10.47
C GLY A 203 6.65 -9.62 -9.79
N ILE A 204 6.53 -9.99 -8.52
CA ILE A 204 7.58 -10.63 -7.73
C ILE A 204 7.92 -12.01 -8.31
N ALA A 205 6.93 -12.81 -8.69
CA ALA A 205 7.14 -14.14 -9.28
C ALA A 205 8.00 -14.07 -10.55
N ARG A 206 7.72 -13.12 -11.43
CA ARG A 206 8.52 -12.90 -12.64
C ARG A 206 9.96 -12.54 -12.32
N TYR A 207 10.17 -11.68 -11.32
CA TYR A 207 11.48 -11.25 -10.89
C TYR A 207 12.28 -12.41 -10.25
N VAL A 208 11.64 -13.15 -9.33
CA VAL A 208 12.25 -14.32 -8.67
C VAL A 208 12.58 -15.40 -9.69
N ARG A 209 11.68 -15.66 -10.66
CA ARG A 209 11.94 -16.62 -11.73
C ARG A 209 13.19 -16.26 -12.53
N GLY A 210 13.32 -14.99 -12.94
CA GLY A 210 14.50 -14.51 -13.66
C GLY A 210 15.80 -14.71 -12.86
N SER A 211 15.82 -14.25 -11.61
CA SER A 211 16.96 -14.38 -10.72
C SER A 211 17.31 -15.85 -10.42
N MET A 212 16.32 -16.71 -10.22
CA MET A 212 16.53 -18.15 -10.03
C MET A 212 17.15 -18.82 -11.26
N LEU A 213 16.69 -18.49 -12.47
CA LEU A 213 17.25 -19.06 -13.72
C LEU A 213 18.71 -18.65 -13.95
N GLU A 214 19.09 -17.44 -13.53
CA GLU A 214 20.47 -16.99 -13.56
C GLU A 214 21.33 -17.76 -12.57
N VAL A 215 20.85 -17.87 -11.31
CA VAL A 215 21.58 -18.53 -10.23
C VAL A 215 21.73 -20.04 -10.43
N ILE A 216 20.70 -20.73 -10.93
CA ILE A 216 20.74 -22.20 -11.15
C ILE A 216 21.83 -22.60 -12.15
N ARG A 217 22.27 -21.71 -13.02
CA ARG A 217 23.32 -21.95 -14.03
C ARG A 217 24.75 -21.73 -13.51
N GLN A 218 24.92 -21.23 -12.29
CA GLN A 218 26.24 -20.92 -11.71
C GLN A 218 27.03 -22.19 -11.36
N ASP A 219 28.34 -22.11 -11.41
CA ASP A 219 29.23 -23.24 -11.20
C ASP A 219 29.17 -23.85 -9.78
N TYR A 220 28.92 -23.01 -8.77
CA TYR A 220 28.73 -23.54 -7.41
C TYR A 220 27.48 -24.40 -7.26
N ILE A 221 26.46 -24.17 -8.07
CA ILE A 221 25.25 -25.02 -8.12
C ILE A 221 25.58 -26.36 -8.80
N ARG A 222 26.37 -26.33 -9.88
CA ARG A 222 26.87 -27.57 -10.52
C ARG A 222 27.72 -28.39 -9.54
N THR A 223 28.59 -27.71 -8.80
CA THR A 223 29.41 -28.35 -7.76
C THR A 223 28.55 -28.98 -6.67
N ALA A 224 27.49 -28.30 -6.21
CA ALA A 224 26.57 -28.85 -5.21
C ALA A 224 25.89 -30.14 -5.70
N ARG A 225 25.44 -30.17 -6.98
CA ARG A 225 24.88 -31.37 -7.60
C ARG A 225 25.92 -32.49 -7.76
N ALA A 226 27.13 -32.16 -8.19
CA ALA A 226 28.24 -33.12 -8.34
C ALA A 226 28.63 -33.80 -7.01
N LYS A 227 28.42 -33.10 -5.87
CA LYS A 227 28.58 -33.66 -4.51
C LYS A 227 27.44 -34.57 -4.06
N GLY A 228 26.45 -34.84 -4.93
CA GLY A 228 25.32 -35.72 -4.62
C GLY A 228 24.26 -35.12 -3.70
N LEU A 229 24.20 -33.78 -3.54
CA LEU A 229 23.16 -33.15 -2.69
C LEU A 229 21.78 -33.35 -3.32
N PRO A 230 20.75 -33.62 -2.51
CA PRO A 230 19.37 -33.69 -3.00
C PRO A 230 18.94 -32.39 -3.67
N GLU A 231 18.22 -32.46 -4.79
CA GLU A 231 17.82 -31.31 -5.58
C GLU A 231 17.03 -30.27 -4.74
N LYS A 232 16.21 -30.71 -3.79
CA LYS A 232 15.51 -29.83 -2.85
C LYS A 232 16.48 -28.94 -2.04
N VAL A 233 17.61 -29.52 -1.60
CA VAL A 233 18.65 -28.77 -0.86
C VAL A 233 19.39 -27.83 -1.79
N VAL A 234 19.73 -28.26 -3.00
CA VAL A 234 20.37 -27.42 -4.02
C VAL A 234 19.49 -26.22 -4.34
N VAL A 235 18.20 -26.42 -4.57
CA VAL A 235 17.26 -25.33 -4.90
C VAL A 235 17.03 -24.42 -3.70
N LEU A 236 16.60 -24.94 -2.55
CA LEU A 236 16.15 -24.09 -1.44
C LEU A 236 17.30 -23.47 -0.65
N LYS A 237 18.41 -24.18 -0.46
CA LYS A 237 19.53 -23.70 0.36
C LYS A 237 20.60 -22.98 -0.46
N HIS A 238 20.92 -23.47 -1.67
CA HIS A 238 22.02 -22.94 -2.45
C HIS A 238 21.53 -21.94 -3.53
N ALA A 239 20.47 -22.25 -4.27
CA ALA A 239 20.01 -21.36 -5.32
C ALA A 239 19.13 -20.22 -4.78
N LEU A 240 18.07 -20.54 -4.03
CA LEU A 240 17.09 -19.57 -3.55
C LEU A 240 17.74 -18.49 -2.68
N ARG A 241 18.64 -18.87 -1.78
CA ARG A 241 19.34 -17.93 -0.89
C ARG A 241 20.03 -16.80 -1.68
N ASN A 242 20.66 -17.13 -2.79
CA ASN A 242 21.37 -16.13 -3.61
C ASN A 242 20.40 -15.40 -4.55
N ALA A 243 19.40 -16.09 -5.07
CA ALA A 243 18.36 -15.48 -5.91
C ALA A 243 17.47 -14.47 -5.16
N LEU A 244 17.38 -14.58 -3.83
CA LEU A 244 16.62 -13.64 -3.00
C LEU A 244 17.37 -12.34 -2.70
N LEU A 245 18.67 -12.22 -2.93
CA LEU A 245 19.42 -11.00 -2.63
C LEU A 245 18.80 -9.74 -3.30
N PRO A 246 18.48 -9.75 -4.60
CA PRO A 246 17.78 -8.62 -5.21
C PRO A 246 16.35 -8.44 -4.70
N VAL A 247 15.67 -9.53 -4.29
CA VAL A 247 14.29 -9.48 -3.78
C VAL A 247 14.23 -8.75 -2.42
N ILE A 248 15.26 -8.89 -1.58
CA ILE A 248 15.38 -8.15 -0.31
C ILE A 248 15.39 -6.63 -0.59
N THR A 249 16.02 -6.20 -1.66
CA THR A 249 16.01 -4.78 -2.07
C THR A 249 14.59 -4.33 -2.47
N LEU A 250 13.81 -5.20 -3.14
CA LEU A 250 12.41 -4.91 -3.46
C LEU A 250 11.55 -4.79 -2.21
N ILE A 251 11.77 -5.62 -1.18
CA ILE A 251 11.09 -5.50 0.11
C ILE A 251 11.35 -4.11 0.71
N GLY A 252 12.61 -3.69 0.77
CA GLY A 252 12.97 -2.36 1.26
C GLY A 252 12.31 -1.22 0.48
N GLY A 253 12.24 -1.35 -0.85
CA GLY A 253 11.55 -0.39 -1.71
C GLY A 253 10.03 -0.39 -1.55
N SER A 254 9.44 -1.48 -1.07
CA SER A 254 7.98 -1.58 -0.86
C SER A 254 7.52 -1.01 0.49
N LEU A 255 8.41 -0.81 1.46
CA LEU A 255 8.03 -0.31 2.80
C LEU A 255 7.30 1.05 2.78
N PRO A 256 7.68 2.04 1.96
CA PRO A 256 6.93 3.30 1.90
C PRO A 256 5.48 3.14 1.49
N PHE A 257 5.16 2.13 0.67
CA PHE A 257 3.78 1.87 0.22
C PHE A 257 2.86 1.41 1.34
N ILE A 258 3.40 0.92 2.46
CA ILE A 258 2.62 0.56 3.66
C ILE A 258 1.85 1.78 4.21
N PHE A 259 2.42 2.97 4.07
CA PHE A 259 1.83 4.22 4.56
C PHE A 259 1.02 4.97 3.50
N SER A 260 1.18 4.65 2.22
CA SER A 260 0.45 5.34 1.15
C SER A 260 -0.99 4.83 0.97
N GLY A 261 -1.30 3.66 1.54
CA GLY A 261 -2.61 3.04 1.44
C GLY A 261 -2.93 2.46 0.05
N ALA A 262 -3.96 1.66 0.01
CA ALA A 262 -4.56 1.15 -1.22
C ALA A 262 -5.85 1.94 -1.51
N LEU A 263 -5.70 3.19 -1.97
CA LEU A 263 -6.78 4.17 -2.08
C LEU A 263 -8.08 3.58 -2.66
N PHE A 264 -7.98 2.83 -3.76
CA PHE A 264 -9.15 2.25 -4.41
C PHE A 264 -9.77 1.11 -3.61
N ILE A 265 -8.97 0.31 -2.92
CA ILE A 265 -9.44 -0.85 -2.15
C ILE A 265 -10.02 -0.42 -0.80
N GLU A 266 -9.49 0.64 -0.21
CA GLU A 266 -10.00 1.19 1.05
C GLU A 266 -11.29 1.99 0.87
N VAL A 267 -11.59 2.46 -0.35
CA VAL A 267 -12.82 3.18 -0.69
C VAL A 267 -13.93 2.24 -1.17
N ILE A 268 -13.57 1.15 -1.82
CA ILE A 268 -14.49 0.09 -2.26
C ILE A 268 -14.85 -0.82 -1.08
#